data_2089c9e52a403dc564e64cc16996b518
#
_entry.id   2089c9e52a403dc564e64cc16996b518
#
_cell.length_a   1.000
_cell.length_b   1.000
_cell.length_c   1.000
_cell.angle_alpha   90.00
_cell.angle_beta   90.00
_cell.angle_gamma   90.00
#
_symmetry.space_group_name_H-M   'P 1'
#
loop_
_entity.id
_entity.type
_entity.pdbx_description
1 polymer ?
#
loop_
_entity_poly.entity_id
_entity_poly.type
_entity_poly.pdbx_seq_one_letter_code
_entity_poly.pdbx_strand_id
1 'polypeptide(L)'
;MLKPQFCSLVAAIAVLSSPLARGQDDPASATVQLKANDFIIFFGDSLTALAGQEAPKEHVTKGYVRIVRDKLDEIHADKKIKVDWVATGGHTVPDLLKRVDKDVIAKKPTIVVIQIGCNDARRIPRETFKAGLEELIDKLRAAGIQVVQCSLTSVGEKHDGTNKDDAKLDEFAQVEREVAAAKKVPLNDLRKAFVEHWKKNNPDNKPNSILTYDGNHFNQPGHQFVAEQMLKKFK
;
A
#
# COMPACT_ATOMS: atom_id res chain seq x y z
N MET A 1 -67.88 -46.10 25.32
CA MET A 1 -67.00 -45.89 24.12
C MET A 1 -66.40 -44.51 24.23
N LEU A 2 -65.16 -44.41 24.72
CA LEU A 2 -64.43 -43.14 24.81
C LEU A 2 -63.54 -43.00 23.55
N LYS A 3 -63.66 -41.87 22.88
CA LYS A 3 -62.79 -41.51 21.76
C LYS A 3 -61.48 -40.84 22.28
N PRO A 4 -60.28 -41.18 21.76
CA PRO A 4 -59.07 -40.49 22.16
C PRO A 4 -58.94 -39.16 21.38
N GLN A 5 -58.66 -38.08 22.14
CA GLN A 5 -58.26 -36.81 21.60
C GLN A 5 -56.77 -36.88 21.25
N PHE A 6 -56.43 -36.63 19.97
CA PHE A 6 -55.07 -36.41 19.50
C PHE A 6 -54.69 -34.97 19.80
N CYS A 7 -53.68 -34.77 20.64
CA CYS A 7 -53.08 -33.49 20.91
C CYS A 7 -51.90 -33.30 19.94
N SER A 8 -52.07 -32.43 18.94
CA SER A 8 -50.99 -32.10 17.99
C SER A 8 -50.06 -31.10 18.64
N LEU A 9 -48.84 -31.55 18.91
CA LEU A 9 -47.74 -30.70 19.37
C LEU A 9 -47.12 -29.98 18.15
N VAL A 10 -47.36 -28.69 18.01
CA VAL A 10 -46.70 -27.84 17.00
C VAL A 10 -45.37 -27.40 17.59
N ALA A 11 -44.27 -27.98 17.10
CA ALA A 11 -42.92 -27.52 17.42
C ALA A 11 -42.60 -26.25 16.63
N ALA A 12 -42.47 -25.13 17.31
CA ALA A 12 -41.99 -23.88 16.76
C ALA A 12 -40.47 -23.95 16.57
N ILE A 13 -40.03 -24.02 15.33
CA ILE A 13 -38.62 -23.90 14.99
C ILE A 13 -38.24 -22.43 15.07
N ALA A 14 -37.51 -22.05 16.11
CA ALA A 14 -36.88 -20.73 16.21
C ALA A 14 -35.72 -20.69 15.25
N VAL A 15 -35.87 -19.97 14.12
CA VAL A 15 -34.76 -19.62 13.23
C VAL A 15 -33.92 -18.59 13.95
N LEU A 16 -32.80 -19.03 14.52
CA LEU A 16 -31.76 -18.14 15.00
C LEU A 16 -31.11 -17.46 13.78
N SER A 17 -31.54 -16.24 13.48
CA SER A 17 -30.85 -15.36 12.56
C SER A 17 -29.48 -15.02 13.16
N SER A 18 -28.41 -15.65 12.67
CA SER A 18 -27.05 -15.25 12.95
C SER A 18 -26.86 -13.80 12.54
N PRO A 19 -26.26 -12.94 13.37
CA PRO A 19 -25.95 -11.58 12.96
C PRO A 19 -25.04 -11.66 11.76
N LEU A 20 -25.44 -11.03 10.66
CA LEU A 20 -24.61 -10.79 9.47
C LEU A 20 -23.23 -10.30 9.95
N ALA A 21 -22.18 -11.02 9.55
CA ALA A 21 -20.81 -10.60 9.78
C ALA A 21 -20.68 -9.14 9.35
N ARG A 22 -20.32 -8.25 10.30
CA ARG A 22 -19.92 -6.87 9.99
C ARG A 22 -18.91 -6.96 8.87
N GLY A 23 -19.20 -6.31 7.72
CA GLY A 23 -18.33 -6.28 6.58
C GLY A 23 -16.92 -5.98 7.05
N GLN A 24 -15.95 -6.82 6.65
CA GLN A 24 -14.54 -6.51 6.85
C GLN A 24 -14.33 -5.18 6.14
N ASP A 25 -13.91 -4.15 6.89
CA ASP A 25 -13.58 -2.85 6.30
C ASP A 25 -12.55 -3.09 5.20
N ASP A 26 -12.89 -2.70 3.98
CA ASP A 26 -12.01 -2.84 2.82
C ASP A 26 -10.70 -2.10 3.10
N PRO A 27 -9.53 -2.79 3.12
CA PRO A 27 -8.23 -2.15 3.38
C PRO A 27 -7.96 -0.96 2.44
N ALA A 28 -8.51 -0.97 1.23
CA ALA A 28 -8.36 0.12 0.28
C ALA A 28 -9.12 1.39 0.71
N SER A 29 -10.20 1.27 1.48
CA SER A 29 -10.93 2.40 2.06
C SER A 29 -10.38 2.86 3.41
N ALA A 30 -9.62 1.99 4.11
CA ALA A 30 -9.06 2.29 5.42
C ALA A 30 -8.01 3.43 5.36
N THR A 31 -7.99 4.24 6.41
CA THR A 31 -7.09 5.40 6.56
C THR A 31 -6.46 5.43 7.95
N VAL A 32 -5.37 6.16 8.09
CA VAL A 32 -4.73 6.45 9.37
C VAL A 32 -5.18 7.82 9.85
N GLN A 33 -5.66 7.91 11.09
CA GLN A 33 -5.99 9.19 11.74
C GLN A 33 -4.70 9.80 12.29
N LEU A 34 -4.30 10.95 11.74
CA LEU A 34 -3.10 11.66 12.15
C LEU A 34 -3.27 12.34 13.51
N LYS A 35 -2.27 12.18 14.35
CA LYS A 35 -2.19 12.79 15.68
C LYS A 35 -1.08 13.84 15.74
N ALA A 36 -1.15 14.71 16.73
CA ALA A 36 -0.07 15.66 16.98
C ALA A 36 1.26 14.93 17.26
N ASN A 37 2.33 15.42 16.64
CA ASN A 37 3.70 14.89 16.69
C ASN A 37 3.87 13.49 16.05
N ASP A 38 2.97 13.06 15.19
CA ASP A 38 3.19 11.84 14.43
C ASP A 38 4.50 11.94 13.63
N PHE A 39 5.19 10.80 13.56
CA PHE A 39 6.39 10.64 12.76
C PHE A 39 6.17 9.54 11.73
N ILE A 40 6.11 9.92 10.46
CA ILE A 40 5.87 9.05 9.31
C ILE A 40 7.21 8.72 8.67
N ILE A 41 7.51 7.43 8.47
CA ILE A 41 8.64 6.98 7.65
C ILE A 41 8.11 6.24 6.43
N PHE A 42 8.54 6.70 5.23
CA PHE A 42 8.38 5.94 3.99
C PHE A 42 9.53 4.95 3.85
N PHE A 43 9.22 3.66 3.78
CA PHE A 43 10.20 2.58 3.75
C PHE A 43 10.07 1.78 2.46
N GLY A 44 11.17 1.68 1.69
CA GLY A 44 11.09 1.04 0.38
C GLY A 44 12.41 0.93 -0.38
N ASP A 45 12.27 0.87 -1.70
CA ASP A 45 13.35 0.69 -2.67
C ASP A 45 13.76 2.00 -3.39
N SER A 46 14.18 1.91 -4.66
CA SER A 46 14.60 3.07 -5.47
C SER A 46 13.49 4.10 -5.67
N LEU A 47 12.23 3.67 -5.77
CA LEU A 47 11.10 4.58 -5.95
C LEU A 47 10.93 5.50 -4.73
N THR A 48 11.16 4.99 -3.53
CA THR A 48 11.15 5.78 -2.29
C THR A 48 12.46 6.56 -2.09
N ALA A 49 13.61 6.02 -2.49
CA ALA A 49 14.88 6.72 -2.41
C ALA A 49 14.89 7.98 -3.28
N LEU A 50 14.38 7.89 -4.50
CA LEU A 50 14.23 9.05 -5.39
C LEU A 50 13.18 10.05 -4.88
N ALA A 51 12.16 9.55 -4.20
CA ALA A 51 11.06 10.37 -3.67
C ALA A 51 11.46 11.26 -2.49
N GLY A 52 12.48 10.84 -1.74
CA GLY A 52 12.98 11.59 -0.59
C GLY A 52 14.01 12.66 -0.91
N GLN A 53 14.46 12.79 -2.16
CA GLN A 53 15.56 13.67 -2.52
C GLN A 53 15.25 15.15 -2.28
N GLU A 54 16.25 15.84 -1.69
CA GLU A 54 16.16 17.25 -1.33
C GLU A 54 16.43 18.20 -2.51
N ALA A 55 17.28 17.81 -3.46
CA ALA A 55 17.63 18.60 -4.64
C ALA A 55 16.96 18.04 -5.89
N PRO A 56 16.61 18.89 -6.87
CA PRO A 56 16.15 18.42 -8.18
C PRO A 56 17.19 17.50 -8.86
N LYS A 57 16.69 16.44 -9.48
CA LYS A 57 17.46 15.58 -10.38
C LYS A 57 16.78 15.53 -11.74
N GLU A 58 17.49 15.04 -12.76
CA GLU A 58 17.16 15.09 -14.18
C GLU A 58 15.67 15.01 -14.55
N HIS A 59 14.92 14.11 -13.93
CA HIS A 59 13.49 13.94 -14.24
C HIS A 59 12.57 14.32 -13.08
N VAL A 60 13.12 14.79 -11.94
CA VAL A 60 12.38 14.99 -10.69
C VAL A 60 12.79 16.31 -10.04
N THR A 61 11.88 17.27 -10.02
CA THR A 61 12.06 18.53 -9.29
C THR A 61 11.80 18.33 -7.79
N LYS A 62 10.80 17.52 -7.45
CA LYS A 62 10.39 17.26 -6.07
C LYS A 62 9.78 15.86 -5.94
N GLY A 63 10.39 15.00 -5.14
CA GLY A 63 9.92 13.63 -4.94
C GLY A 63 8.63 13.55 -4.11
N TYR A 64 7.88 12.45 -4.25
CA TYR A 64 6.55 12.31 -3.64
C TYR A 64 6.57 12.39 -2.11
N VAL A 65 7.60 11.89 -1.45
CA VAL A 65 7.73 11.99 0.02
C VAL A 65 7.78 13.46 0.47
N ARG A 66 8.49 14.29 -0.28
CA ARG A 66 8.58 15.72 -0.01
C ARG A 66 7.29 16.46 -0.31
N ILE A 67 6.60 16.07 -1.38
CA ILE A 67 5.28 16.63 -1.71
C ILE A 67 4.29 16.30 -0.59
N VAL A 68 4.28 15.05 -0.11
CA VAL A 68 3.43 14.62 1.02
C VAL A 68 3.77 15.41 2.28
N ARG A 69 5.06 15.55 2.63
CA ARG A 69 5.50 16.33 3.79
C ARG A 69 4.94 17.74 3.74
N ASP A 70 5.22 18.46 2.65
CA ASP A 70 4.83 19.85 2.53
C ASP A 70 3.30 20.01 2.53
N LYS A 71 2.57 19.04 1.97
CA LYS A 71 1.10 19.08 1.99
C LYS A 71 0.52 18.78 3.37
N LEU A 72 1.12 17.86 4.12
CA LEU A 72 0.73 17.61 5.51
C LEU A 72 1.05 18.80 6.41
N ASP A 73 2.19 19.47 6.20
CA ASP A 73 2.53 20.71 6.91
C ASP A 73 1.54 21.85 6.61
N GLU A 74 1.06 21.93 5.35
CA GLU A 74 0.04 22.91 4.97
C GLU A 74 -1.32 22.63 5.63
N ILE A 75 -1.79 21.36 5.57
CA ILE A 75 -3.15 20.98 6.01
C ILE A 75 -3.23 20.81 7.53
N HIS A 76 -2.16 20.34 8.17
CA HIS A 76 -2.10 19.95 9.57
C HIS A 76 -0.93 20.63 10.31
N ALA A 77 -0.71 21.93 10.05
CA ALA A 77 0.37 22.71 10.68
C ALA A 77 0.35 22.66 12.23
N ASP A 78 -0.86 22.54 12.81
CA ASP A 78 -1.09 22.39 14.24
C ASP A 78 -0.56 21.06 14.80
N LYS A 79 -0.52 20.02 13.98
CA LYS A 79 -0.11 18.67 14.41
C LYS A 79 1.40 18.46 14.44
N LYS A 80 2.20 19.30 13.78
CA LYS A 80 3.68 19.19 13.73
C LYS A 80 4.15 17.79 13.30
N ILE A 81 3.60 17.29 12.19
CA ILE A 81 3.88 15.96 11.67
C ILE A 81 5.28 15.91 11.08
N LYS A 82 6.10 14.97 11.51
CA LYS A 82 7.42 14.73 10.92
C LYS A 82 7.30 13.69 9.80
N VAL A 83 7.94 13.92 8.65
CA VAL A 83 8.02 12.97 7.54
C VAL A 83 9.47 12.74 7.15
N ASP A 84 9.87 11.47 7.06
CA ASP A 84 11.22 11.02 6.67
C ASP A 84 11.10 9.79 5.75
N TRP A 85 12.21 9.35 5.19
CA TRP A 85 12.26 8.15 4.38
C TRP A 85 13.51 7.32 4.69
N VAL A 86 13.39 6.01 4.44
CA VAL A 86 14.47 5.03 4.55
C VAL A 86 14.37 4.10 3.35
N ALA A 87 15.28 4.23 2.38
CA ALA A 87 15.16 3.48 1.14
C ALA A 87 16.51 3.20 0.50
N THR A 88 16.58 2.13 -0.28
CA THR A 88 17.78 1.73 -1.02
C THR A 88 17.39 1.13 -2.36
N GLY A 89 18.01 1.59 -3.44
CA GLY A 89 17.74 1.10 -4.79
C GLY A 89 17.94 -0.41 -4.94
N GLY A 90 17.01 -1.06 -5.65
CA GLY A 90 17.10 -2.48 -5.94
C GLY A 90 16.71 -3.43 -4.80
N HIS A 91 16.33 -2.91 -3.62
CA HIS A 91 15.93 -3.75 -2.49
C HIS A 91 14.63 -4.52 -2.75
N THR A 92 14.54 -5.67 -2.12
CA THR A 92 13.38 -6.57 -2.01
C THR A 92 12.91 -6.64 -0.55
N VAL A 93 11.76 -7.27 -0.28
CA VAL A 93 11.26 -7.44 1.10
C VAL A 93 12.27 -8.12 2.03
N PRO A 94 13.00 -9.20 1.63
CA PRO A 94 14.07 -9.75 2.45
C PRO A 94 15.17 -8.75 2.83
N ASP A 95 15.46 -7.78 1.95
CA ASP A 95 16.46 -6.73 2.26
C ASP A 95 15.90 -5.70 3.23
N LEU A 96 14.61 -5.37 3.15
CA LEU A 96 13.95 -4.52 4.14
C LEU A 96 13.95 -5.18 5.52
N LEU A 97 13.67 -6.48 5.62
CA LEU A 97 13.68 -7.23 6.87
C LEU A 97 15.05 -7.21 7.57
N LYS A 98 16.15 -7.30 6.82
CA LYS A 98 17.50 -7.25 7.39
C LYS A 98 17.83 -5.92 8.08
N ARG A 99 17.13 -4.84 7.73
CA ARG A 99 17.47 -3.48 8.16
C ARG A 99 16.37 -2.76 8.94
N VAL A 100 15.14 -3.31 8.98
CA VAL A 100 14.00 -2.63 9.60
C VAL A 100 14.23 -2.25 11.06
N ASP A 101 14.86 -3.11 11.84
CA ASP A 101 15.11 -2.86 13.27
C ASP A 101 16.03 -1.64 13.46
N LYS A 102 17.17 -1.62 12.75
CA LYS A 102 18.18 -0.58 12.87
C LYS A 102 17.77 0.73 12.21
N ASP A 103 17.21 0.66 11.01
CA ASP A 103 17.05 1.82 10.15
C ASP A 103 15.66 2.50 10.31
N VAL A 104 14.66 1.74 10.81
CA VAL A 104 13.29 2.22 10.96
C VAL A 104 12.84 2.18 12.42
N ILE A 105 12.77 1.01 13.06
CA ILE A 105 12.22 0.85 14.41
C ILE A 105 13.02 1.66 15.43
N ALA A 106 14.36 1.66 15.33
CA ALA A 106 15.23 2.45 16.22
C ALA A 106 14.96 3.97 16.15
N LYS A 107 14.39 4.48 15.05
CA LYS A 107 13.98 5.89 14.91
C LYS A 107 12.66 6.22 15.62
N LYS A 108 11.95 5.19 16.09
CA LYS A 108 10.65 5.30 16.80
C LYS A 108 9.58 6.07 16.02
N PRO A 109 9.32 5.73 14.75
CA PRO A 109 8.20 6.33 14.02
C PRO A 109 6.87 5.89 14.64
N THR A 110 5.81 6.67 14.43
CA THR A 110 4.44 6.28 14.79
C THR A 110 3.72 5.59 13.62
N ILE A 111 4.14 5.90 12.39
CA ILE A 111 3.56 5.38 11.16
C ILE A 111 4.69 5.00 10.20
N VAL A 112 4.56 3.83 9.56
CA VAL A 112 5.44 3.42 8.45
C VAL A 112 4.59 3.14 7.22
N VAL A 113 4.97 3.75 6.09
CA VAL A 113 4.40 3.46 4.77
C VAL A 113 5.37 2.55 4.03
N ILE A 114 4.97 1.32 3.73
CA ILE A 114 5.77 0.35 2.98
C ILE A 114 5.44 0.49 1.50
N GLN A 115 6.47 0.77 0.67
CA GLN A 115 6.36 0.81 -0.80
C GLN A 115 7.48 -0.04 -1.39
N ILE A 116 7.15 -1.24 -1.89
CA ILE A 116 8.07 -2.28 -2.35
C ILE A 116 7.34 -3.16 -3.37
N GLY A 117 8.01 -4.13 -4.01
CA GLY A 117 7.37 -5.19 -4.77
C GLY A 117 7.80 -5.28 -6.23
N CYS A 118 8.17 -4.17 -6.89
CA CYS A 118 8.60 -4.20 -8.29
C CYS A 118 9.88 -5.03 -8.50
N ASN A 119 10.84 -4.95 -7.59
CA ASN A 119 12.04 -5.76 -7.61
C ASN A 119 11.74 -7.22 -7.22
N ASP A 120 10.86 -7.39 -6.24
CA ASP A 120 10.44 -8.70 -5.73
C ASP A 120 9.79 -9.53 -6.84
N ALA A 121 8.84 -8.96 -7.57
CA ALA A 121 8.16 -9.62 -8.69
C ALA A 121 9.12 -10.15 -9.75
N ARG A 122 10.31 -9.55 -9.88
CA ARG A 122 11.31 -9.91 -10.88
C ARG A 122 12.42 -10.84 -10.36
N ARG A 123 12.58 -10.97 -9.03
CA ARG A 123 13.78 -11.59 -8.44
C ARG A 123 13.54 -12.68 -7.42
N ILE A 124 12.37 -12.72 -6.77
CA ILE A 124 12.12 -13.68 -5.71
C ILE A 124 10.80 -14.44 -5.91
N PRO A 125 10.67 -15.65 -5.34
CA PRO A 125 9.41 -16.40 -5.37
C PRO A 125 8.28 -15.65 -4.65
N ARG A 126 7.05 -15.82 -5.14
CA ARG A 126 5.83 -15.24 -4.58
C ARG A 126 5.66 -15.56 -3.08
N GLU A 127 5.94 -16.80 -2.70
CA GLU A 127 5.82 -17.27 -1.31
C GLU A 127 6.82 -16.58 -0.38
N THR A 128 8.04 -16.36 -0.85
CA THR A 128 9.07 -15.59 -0.12
C THR A 128 8.64 -14.13 0.05
N PHE A 129 8.07 -13.52 -0.98
CA PHE A 129 7.53 -12.17 -0.92
C PHE A 129 6.40 -12.06 0.10
N LYS A 130 5.42 -12.97 0.02
CA LYS A 130 4.27 -13.00 0.93
C LYS A 130 4.71 -13.13 2.39
N ALA A 131 5.48 -14.17 2.69
CA ALA A 131 5.95 -14.44 4.06
C ALA A 131 6.78 -13.26 4.61
N GLY A 132 7.68 -12.71 3.80
CA GLY A 132 8.50 -11.58 4.20
C GLY A 132 7.69 -10.30 4.46
N LEU A 133 6.67 -10.05 3.64
CA LEU A 133 5.78 -8.89 3.83
C LEU A 133 4.94 -9.03 5.11
N GLU A 134 4.41 -10.23 5.37
CA GLU A 134 3.69 -10.53 6.60
C GLU A 134 4.57 -10.33 7.84
N GLU A 135 5.81 -10.84 7.81
CA GLU A 135 6.80 -10.67 8.87
C GLU A 135 7.16 -9.20 9.08
N LEU A 136 7.38 -8.44 8.01
CA LEU A 136 7.73 -7.02 8.08
C LEU A 136 6.62 -6.21 8.78
N ILE A 137 5.36 -6.46 8.40
CA ILE A 137 4.21 -5.80 9.03
C ILE A 137 4.10 -6.19 10.51
N ASP A 138 4.27 -7.48 10.85
CA ASP A 138 4.18 -7.95 12.22
C ASP A 138 5.29 -7.35 13.11
N LYS A 139 6.53 -7.26 12.62
CA LYS A 139 7.65 -6.61 13.33
C LYS A 139 7.35 -5.13 13.62
N LEU A 140 6.87 -4.38 12.64
CA LEU A 140 6.52 -2.97 12.82
C LEU A 140 5.39 -2.81 13.84
N ARG A 141 4.34 -3.63 13.76
CA ARG A 141 3.21 -3.59 14.69
C ARG A 141 3.59 -4.02 16.11
N ALA A 142 4.48 -5.01 16.25
CA ALA A 142 5.02 -5.42 17.57
C ALA A 142 5.80 -4.28 18.24
N ALA A 143 6.39 -3.36 17.45
CA ALA A 143 7.02 -2.14 17.94
C ALA A 143 6.03 -0.99 18.20
N GLY A 144 4.71 -1.22 18.10
CA GLY A 144 3.66 -0.21 18.30
C GLY A 144 3.45 0.75 17.14
N ILE A 145 3.99 0.43 15.96
CA ILE A 145 3.96 1.29 14.76
C ILE A 145 2.72 0.97 13.92
N GLN A 146 1.99 1.99 13.49
CA GLN A 146 0.93 1.84 12.50
C GLN A 146 1.54 1.64 11.11
N VAL A 147 0.96 0.74 10.30
CA VAL A 147 1.46 0.43 8.97
C VAL A 147 0.43 0.82 7.91
N VAL A 148 0.88 1.46 6.84
CA VAL A 148 0.18 1.60 5.57
C VAL A 148 0.92 0.79 4.54
N GLN A 149 0.27 -0.21 3.94
CA GLN A 149 0.82 -0.99 2.84
C GLN A 149 0.50 -0.33 1.51
N CYS A 150 1.49 -0.17 0.63
CA CYS A 150 1.25 0.14 -0.77
C CYS A 150 1.32 -1.14 -1.61
N SER A 151 0.47 -1.28 -2.62
CA SER A 151 0.80 -2.23 -3.67
C SER A 151 1.94 -1.69 -4.54
N LEU A 152 2.69 -2.60 -5.19
CA LEU A 152 3.69 -2.22 -6.17
C LEU A 152 3.07 -1.36 -7.29
N THR A 153 3.88 -0.66 -8.04
CA THR A 153 3.40 0.22 -9.12
C THR A 153 3.43 -0.48 -10.48
N SER A 154 4.53 -0.35 -11.21
CA SER A 154 4.66 -0.94 -12.53
C SER A 154 6.08 -1.07 -13.00
N VAL A 155 6.23 -1.85 -14.08
CA VAL A 155 7.36 -1.85 -14.98
C VAL A 155 6.78 -1.77 -16.40
N GLY A 156 6.86 -0.59 -17.02
CA GLY A 156 6.18 -0.22 -18.25
C GLY A 156 4.79 0.40 -18.02
N GLU A 157 4.34 1.23 -18.96
CA GLU A 157 3.08 1.98 -18.89
C GLU A 157 2.05 1.56 -19.94
N LYS A 158 2.33 0.50 -20.70
CA LYS A 158 1.37 -0.08 -21.62
C LYS A 158 0.21 -0.71 -20.86
N HIS A 159 -0.98 -0.60 -21.43
CA HIS A 159 -2.21 -1.07 -20.78
C HIS A 159 -3.11 -1.90 -21.72
N ASP A 160 -2.59 -2.30 -22.87
CA ASP A 160 -3.27 -3.10 -23.90
C ASP A 160 -3.00 -4.62 -23.77
N GLY A 161 -2.35 -5.04 -22.70
CA GLY A 161 -1.96 -6.44 -22.46
C GLY A 161 -0.66 -6.87 -23.15
N THR A 162 0.05 -5.96 -23.82
CA THR A 162 1.36 -6.28 -24.46
C THR A 162 2.57 -6.08 -23.55
N ASN A 163 2.37 -5.57 -22.33
CA ASN A 163 3.45 -5.50 -21.36
C ASN A 163 3.69 -6.89 -20.73
N LYS A 164 4.82 -7.49 -21.06
CA LYS A 164 5.20 -8.85 -20.63
C LYS A 164 5.28 -9.04 -19.10
N ASP A 165 5.49 -7.95 -18.36
CA ASP A 165 5.65 -7.99 -16.90
C ASP A 165 4.31 -7.91 -16.17
N ASP A 166 3.20 -7.50 -16.81
CA ASP A 166 1.93 -7.21 -16.16
C ASP A 166 1.36 -8.40 -15.39
N ALA A 167 1.36 -9.60 -15.97
CA ALA A 167 0.83 -10.78 -15.27
C ALA A 167 1.56 -11.04 -13.94
N LYS A 168 2.87 -10.86 -13.92
CA LYS A 168 3.69 -11.05 -12.73
C LYS A 168 3.50 -9.93 -11.72
N LEU A 169 3.40 -8.70 -12.19
CA LEU A 169 3.13 -7.53 -11.35
C LEU A 169 1.73 -7.62 -10.71
N ASP A 170 0.73 -8.04 -11.46
CA ASP A 170 -0.63 -8.23 -10.95
C ASP A 170 -0.72 -9.36 -9.92
N GLU A 171 0.03 -10.46 -10.12
CA GLU A 171 0.17 -11.55 -9.15
C GLU A 171 0.74 -11.03 -7.81
N PHE A 172 1.80 -10.23 -7.84
CA PHE A 172 2.44 -9.69 -6.64
C PHE A 172 1.58 -8.59 -5.99
N ALA A 173 0.95 -7.73 -6.77
CA ALA A 173 -0.02 -6.76 -6.25
C ALA A 173 -1.21 -7.46 -5.55
N GLN A 174 -1.63 -8.61 -6.05
CA GLN A 174 -2.68 -9.41 -5.40
C GLN A 174 -2.21 -9.95 -4.04
N VAL A 175 -0.96 -10.40 -3.93
CA VAL A 175 -0.37 -10.79 -2.63
C VAL A 175 -0.42 -9.62 -1.63
N GLU A 176 -0.07 -8.41 -2.06
CA GLU A 176 -0.11 -7.21 -1.20
C GLU A 176 -1.53 -6.89 -0.72
N ARG A 177 -2.53 -7.03 -1.59
CA ARG A 177 -3.96 -6.89 -1.21
C ARG A 177 -4.37 -7.93 -0.17
N GLU A 178 -4.01 -9.20 -0.39
CA GLU A 178 -4.31 -10.31 0.51
C GLU A 178 -3.64 -10.12 1.88
N VAL A 179 -2.38 -9.73 1.90
CA VAL A 179 -1.63 -9.47 3.14
C VAL A 179 -2.21 -8.27 3.88
N ALA A 180 -2.51 -7.17 3.19
CA ALA A 180 -3.13 -5.99 3.81
C ALA A 180 -4.49 -6.35 4.45
N ALA A 181 -5.31 -7.16 3.78
CA ALA A 181 -6.59 -7.63 4.29
C ALA A 181 -6.41 -8.55 5.51
N ALA A 182 -5.53 -9.55 5.42
CA ALA A 182 -5.25 -10.49 6.50
C ALA A 182 -4.68 -9.79 7.74
N LYS A 183 -3.79 -8.84 7.55
CA LYS A 183 -3.17 -8.04 8.62
C LYS A 183 -4.04 -6.86 9.08
N LYS A 184 -5.15 -6.57 8.40
CA LYS A 184 -6.04 -5.43 8.68
C LYS A 184 -5.27 -4.10 8.74
N VAL A 185 -4.46 -3.84 7.73
CA VAL A 185 -3.73 -2.58 7.56
C VAL A 185 -4.26 -1.81 6.35
N PRO A 186 -4.29 -0.47 6.38
CA PRO A 186 -4.65 0.33 5.21
C PRO A 186 -3.82 -0.02 3.99
N LEU A 187 -4.48 -0.19 2.85
CA LEU A 187 -3.85 -0.44 1.55
C LEU A 187 -3.95 0.79 0.67
N ASN A 188 -2.81 1.28 0.18
CA ASN A 188 -2.75 2.20 -0.94
C ASN A 188 -2.52 1.40 -2.22
N ASP A 189 -3.59 1.08 -2.96
CA ASP A 189 -3.51 0.22 -4.15
C ASP A 189 -2.97 1.00 -5.36
N LEU A 190 -1.67 1.23 -5.36
CA LEU A 190 -0.98 1.99 -6.40
C LEU A 190 -1.05 1.28 -7.76
N ARG A 191 -0.92 -0.07 -7.81
CA ARG A 191 -1.01 -0.82 -9.07
C ARG A 191 -2.33 -0.52 -9.79
N LYS A 192 -3.44 -0.61 -9.05
CA LYS A 192 -4.76 -0.28 -9.59
C LYS A 192 -4.83 1.16 -10.07
N ALA A 193 -4.38 2.11 -9.25
CA ALA A 193 -4.42 3.53 -9.57
C ALA A 193 -3.60 3.86 -10.84
N PHE A 194 -2.42 3.26 -11.01
CA PHE A 194 -1.57 3.44 -12.18
C PHE A 194 -2.22 2.89 -13.45
N VAL A 195 -2.73 1.66 -13.42
CA VAL A 195 -3.43 1.05 -14.58
C VAL A 195 -4.65 1.88 -14.99
N GLU A 196 -5.45 2.34 -14.02
CA GLU A 196 -6.61 3.21 -14.29
C GLU A 196 -6.19 4.56 -14.89
N HIS A 197 -5.06 5.12 -14.42
CA HIS A 197 -4.53 6.37 -14.96
C HIS A 197 -4.10 6.21 -16.43
N TRP A 198 -3.36 5.14 -16.76
CA TRP A 198 -2.89 4.92 -18.13
C TRP A 198 -4.04 4.65 -19.10
N LYS A 199 -5.06 3.90 -18.71
CA LYS A 199 -6.26 3.71 -19.54
C LYS A 199 -6.91 5.05 -19.98
N LYS A 200 -6.77 6.09 -19.16
CA LYS A 200 -7.34 7.42 -19.44
C LYS A 200 -6.36 8.36 -20.14
N ASN A 201 -5.08 8.27 -19.81
CA ASN A 201 -4.09 9.31 -20.12
C ASN A 201 -2.95 8.81 -21.01
N ASN A 202 -2.98 7.55 -21.45
CA ASN A 202 -2.01 6.97 -22.37
C ASN A 202 -2.67 6.36 -23.61
N PRO A 203 -3.39 7.18 -24.44
CA PRO A 203 -4.14 6.66 -25.60
C PRO A 203 -3.24 6.02 -26.66
N ASP A 204 -1.98 6.46 -26.75
CA ASP A 204 -0.99 5.93 -27.69
C ASP A 204 -0.31 4.66 -27.17
N ASN A 205 -0.68 4.17 -25.97
CA ASN A 205 -0.11 2.99 -25.34
C ASN A 205 1.43 3.02 -25.25
N LYS A 206 1.99 4.19 -24.90
CA LYS A 206 3.43 4.40 -24.75
C LYS A 206 3.99 3.53 -23.63
N PRO A 207 5.22 3.02 -23.76
CA PRO A 207 5.84 2.18 -22.74
C PRO A 207 6.34 2.96 -21.51
N ASN A 208 6.46 4.28 -21.61
CA ASN A 208 6.91 5.20 -20.55
C ASN A 208 6.51 6.65 -20.87
N SER A 209 6.98 7.59 -20.04
CA SER A 209 6.87 9.05 -20.19
C SER A 209 5.49 9.64 -19.83
N ILE A 210 4.57 8.86 -19.30
CA ILE A 210 3.32 9.38 -18.73
C ILE A 210 3.55 9.69 -17.23
N LEU A 211 3.86 8.68 -16.42
CA LEU A 211 4.16 8.80 -14.98
C LEU A 211 5.60 8.39 -14.63
N THR A 212 6.31 7.76 -15.57
CA THR A 212 7.68 7.30 -15.39
C THR A 212 8.58 7.82 -16.52
N TYR A 213 9.89 7.94 -16.27
CA TYR A 213 10.82 8.33 -17.34
C TYR A 213 11.45 7.14 -18.08
N ASP A 214 11.52 5.99 -17.42
CA ASP A 214 12.12 4.76 -17.97
C ASP A 214 11.19 3.53 -17.95
N GLY A 215 9.91 3.75 -17.64
CA GLY A 215 8.91 2.70 -17.46
C GLY A 215 8.81 2.17 -16.02
N ASN A 216 9.70 2.56 -15.11
CA ASN A 216 9.70 2.12 -13.71
C ASN A 216 9.81 3.29 -12.72
N HIS A 217 10.82 4.17 -12.90
CA HIS A 217 11.06 5.28 -11.99
C HIS A 217 10.20 6.49 -12.38
N PHE A 218 9.60 7.15 -11.38
CA PHE A 218 8.66 8.23 -11.59
C PHE A 218 9.34 9.48 -12.18
N ASN A 219 8.70 10.09 -13.17
CA ASN A 219 8.95 11.47 -13.57
C ASN A 219 8.19 12.43 -12.61
N GLN A 220 8.28 13.75 -12.84
CA GLN A 220 7.61 14.72 -11.97
C GLN A 220 6.08 14.52 -11.90
N PRO A 221 5.33 14.31 -13.01
CA PRO A 221 3.92 13.92 -12.96
C PRO A 221 3.66 12.66 -12.14
N GLY A 222 4.52 11.63 -12.25
CA GLY A 222 4.41 10.39 -11.46
C GLY A 222 4.59 10.62 -9.97
N HIS A 223 5.57 11.44 -9.57
CA HIS A 223 5.73 11.81 -8.16
C HIS A 223 4.53 12.58 -7.62
N GLN A 224 3.96 13.51 -8.40
CA GLN A 224 2.74 14.21 -8.02
C GLN A 224 1.57 13.25 -7.84
N PHE A 225 1.37 12.35 -8.82
CA PHE A 225 0.32 11.35 -8.78
C PHE A 225 0.42 10.43 -7.56
N VAL A 226 1.62 9.91 -7.26
CA VAL A 226 1.84 9.05 -6.09
C VAL A 226 1.59 9.81 -4.80
N ALA A 227 2.04 11.07 -4.68
CA ALA A 227 1.78 11.89 -3.50
C ALA A 227 0.28 12.06 -3.24
N GLU A 228 -0.52 12.30 -4.29
CA GLU A 228 -1.98 12.40 -4.19
C GLU A 228 -2.62 11.10 -3.70
N GLN A 229 -2.13 9.93 -4.16
CA GLN A 229 -2.62 8.65 -3.67
C GLN A 229 -2.23 8.42 -2.19
N MET A 230 -0.99 8.80 -1.81
CA MET A 230 -0.52 8.68 -0.41
C MET A 230 -1.34 9.54 0.55
N LEU A 231 -1.63 10.79 0.18
CA LEU A 231 -2.40 11.72 1.00
C LEU A 231 -3.82 11.21 1.31
N LYS A 232 -4.43 10.42 0.43
CA LYS A 232 -5.74 9.78 0.68
C LYS A 232 -5.73 8.81 1.86
N LYS A 233 -4.56 8.37 2.30
CA LYS A 233 -4.41 7.42 3.42
C LYS A 233 -4.31 8.10 4.79
N PHE A 234 -4.23 9.41 4.81
CA PHE A 234 -4.09 10.21 6.04
C PHE A 234 -5.32 11.13 6.23
N LYS A 235 -5.81 11.19 7.49
CA LYS A 235 -6.94 12.04 7.90
C LYS A 235 -6.64 12.75 9.19
#